data_944317c336642eab40c266f2a8b280b8
#
_entry.id   944317c336642eab40c266f2a8b280b8
#
_cell.length_a   1.000
_cell.length_b   1.000
_cell.length_c   1.000
_cell.angle_alpha   90.00
_cell.angle_beta   90.00
_cell.angle_gamma   90.00
#
_symmetry.space_group_name_H-M   'P 1'
#
loop_
_entity.id
_entity.type
_entity.pdbx_description
1 polymer ?
#
loop_
_entity_poly.entity_id
_entity_poly.type
_entity_poly.pdbx_seq_one_letter_code
_entity_poly.pdbx_strand_id
1 'polypeptide(L)'
;MCPHCGFSADGGQQPNALPFRTRLQNRYLVGAAKKSNGEGFVYIGYDAVLNIPVELHEFFPQSLCERAEDQKSARVMGGSEIAFDENLAAFLNHSREVARIRELSAIVQIYDIFEENHTAYTVSEWDDSITLRYFVERSGGNLEWNEARPLFMPVLSALSAMHSAGVSHLGISPETLRIMKDGK
;
A
#
# COMPACT_ATOMS: atom_id res chain seq x y z
N MET A 1 -21.05 -9.25 -6.03
CA MET A 1 -19.75 -9.25 -5.31
C MET A 1 -18.73 -10.01 -6.13
N CYS A 2 -17.54 -9.43 -6.35
CA CYS A 2 -16.47 -10.11 -7.07
C CYS A 2 -15.88 -11.24 -6.20
N PRO A 3 -15.79 -12.50 -6.70
CA PRO A 3 -15.29 -13.61 -5.90
C PRO A 3 -13.79 -13.51 -5.57
N HIS A 4 -13.04 -12.69 -6.30
CA HIS A 4 -11.59 -12.54 -6.09
C HIS A 4 -11.22 -11.43 -5.11
N CYS A 5 -11.96 -10.32 -5.09
CA CYS A 5 -11.59 -9.14 -4.29
C CYS A 5 -12.70 -8.66 -3.35
N GLY A 6 -13.83 -9.37 -3.29
CA GLY A 6 -14.98 -8.98 -2.46
C GLY A 6 -15.71 -7.71 -2.94
N PHE A 7 -15.31 -7.14 -4.08
CA PHE A 7 -15.92 -5.94 -4.62
C PHE A 7 -17.43 -6.14 -4.87
N SER A 8 -18.24 -5.22 -4.36
CA SER A 8 -19.65 -5.09 -4.71
C SER A 8 -19.86 -3.75 -5.41
N ALA A 9 -20.46 -3.79 -6.59
CA ALA A 9 -20.79 -2.56 -7.32
C ALA A 9 -21.81 -1.68 -6.57
N ASP A 10 -22.55 -2.29 -5.65
CA ASP A 10 -23.57 -1.61 -4.82
C ASP A 10 -22.98 -1.08 -3.50
N GLY A 11 -21.75 -1.45 -3.16
CA GLY A 11 -21.02 -0.93 -2.00
C GLY A 11 -20.36 0.41 -2.36
N GLY A 12 -20.65 1.47 -1.62
CA GLY A 12 -19.97 2.74 -1.76
C GLY A 12 -18.47 2.63 -1.45
N GLN A 13 -17.67 3.55 -1.98
CA GLN A 13 -16.26 3.72 -1.58
C GLN A 13 -16.21 4.26 -0.13
N GLN A 14 -15.09 4.07 0.54
CA GLN A 14 -14.86 4.72 1.85
C GLN A 14 -14.90 6.25 1.69
N PRO A 15 -15.32 7.00 2.72
CA PRO A 15 -15.26 8.46 2.69
C PRO A 15 -13.86 8.95 2.32
N ASN A 16 -13.77 9.98 1.50
CA ASN A 16 -12.51 10.55 0.97
C ASN A 16 -11.67 9.61 0.07
N ALA A 17 -12.04 8.36 -0.14
CA ALA A 17 -11.37 7.53 -1.13
C ALA A 17 -11.71 7.96 -2.55
N LEU A 18 -10.81 7.69 -3.50
CA LEU A 18 -11.05 7.95 -4.92
C LEU A 18 -12.28 7.17 -5.41
N PRO A 19 -13.11 7.75 -6.29
CA PRO A 19 -14.22 7.04 -6.91
C PRO A 19 -13.75 5.80 -7.68
N PHE A 20 -14.58 4.78 -7.70
CA PHE A 20 -14.35 3.61 -8.56
C PHE A 20 -14.11 4.00 -10.00
N ARG A 21 -13.20 3.30 -10.67
CA ARG A 21 -12.84 3.52 -12.06
C ARG A 21 -12.16 4.87 -12.33
N THR A 22 -11.75 5.61 -11.31
CA THR A 22 -10.82 6.73 -11.52
C THR A 22 -9.61 6.20 -12.27
N ARG A 23 -9.20 6.91 -13.30
CA ARG A 23 -8.03 6.55 -14.11
C ARG A 23 -6.89 7.48 -13.75
N LEU A 24 -5.79 6.89 -13.29
CA LEU A 24 -4.55 7.57 -12.95
C LEU A 24 -3.53 7.33 -14.07
N GLN A 25 -2.79 8.37 -14.45
CA GLN A 25 -1.78 8.35 -15.54
C GLN A 25 -2.32 7.74 -16.86
N ASN A 26 -3.63 7.82 -17.10
CA ASN A 26 -4.31 7.13 -18.21
C ASN A 26 -4.03 5.62 -18.29
N ARG A 27 -3.46 5.02 -17.26
CA ARG A 27 -3.00 3.64 -17.21
C ARG A 27 -3.66 2.83 -16.11
N TYR A 28 -3.70 3.34 -14.90
CA TYR A 28 -4.15 2.60 -13.72
C TYR A 28 -5.60 2.87 -13.41
N LEU A 29 -6.42 1.82 -13.28
CA LEU A 29 -7.82 1.92 -12.87
C LEU A 29 -7.93 1.69 -11.37
N VAL A 30 -8.55 2.61 -10.66
CA VAL A 30 -8.83 2.50 -9.23
C VAL A 30 -10.04 1.61 -8.99
N GLY A 31 -9.87 0.60 -8.16
CA GLY A 31 -10.92 -0.29 -7.68
C GLY A 31 -11.32 0.02 -6.23
N ALA A 32 -11.61 -1.01 -5.45
CA ALA A 32 -12.03 -0.86 -4.07
C ALA A 32 -10.88 -0.40 -3.16
N ALA A 33 -11.15 0.56 -2.28
CA ALA A 33 -10.26 0.87 -1.17
C ALA A 33 -10.26 -0.31 -0.19
N LYS A 34 -9.09 -0.93 0.01
CA LYS A 34 -8.89 -2.05 0.94
C LYS A 34 -8.79 -1.53 2.39
N LYS A 35 -8.01 -0.49 2.57
CA LYS A 35 -7.61 0.03 3.87
C LYS A 35 -7.29 1.51 3.75
N SER A 36 -7.60 2.25 4.79
CA SER A 36 -7.03 3.54 5.10
C SER A 36 -6.08 3.37 6.28
N ASN A 37 -4.87 3.89 6.18
CA ASN A 37 -3.96 4.06 7.30
C ASN A 37 -3.75 5.55 7.54
N GLY A 38 -2.93 5.93 8.51
CA GLY A 38 -2.68 7.35 8.81
C GLY A 38 -2.07 8.15 7.66
N GLU A 39 -1.45 7.47 6.69
CA GLU A 39 -0.77 8.08 5.53
C GLU A 39 -1.65 8.22 4.30
N GLY A 40 -2.72 7.39 4.19
CA GLY A 40 -3.59 7.45 3.02
C GLY A 40 -4.44 6.22 2.78
N PHE A 41 -4.71 5.95 1.51
CA PHE A 41 -5.55 4.86 1.06
C PHE A 41 -4.76 3.83 0.27
N VAL A 42 -5.13 2.57 0.47
CA VAL A 42 -4.65 1.46 -0.36
C VAL A 42 -5.82 0.90 -1.15
N TYR A 43 -5.68 0.84 -2.46
CA TYR A 43 -6.72 0.36 -3.37
C TYR A 43 -6.28 -0.91 -4.07
N ILE A 44 -7.25 -1.76 -4.38
CA ILE A 44 -7.10 -2.71 -5.46
C ILE A 44 -7.11 -1.91 -6.76
N GLY A 45 -6.12 -2.09 -7.60
CA GLY A 45 -6.02 -1.42 -8.89
C GLY A 45 -5.85 -2.40 -10.04
N TYR A 46 -5.88 -1.86 -11.24
CA TYR A 46 -5.64 -2.63 -12.48
C TYR A 46 -4.79 -1.82 -13.44
N ASP A 47 -3.67 -2.38 -13.86
CA ASP A 47 -2.84 -1.81 -14.91
C ASP A 47 -3.42 -2.18 -16.28
N ALA A 48 -4.01 -1.20 -16.96
CA ALA A 48 -4.67 -1.41 -18.25
C ALA A 48 -3.69 -1.63 -19.42
N VAL A 49 -2.40 -1.34 -19.23
CA VAL A 49 -1.35 -1.56 -20.25
C VAL A 49 -0.81 -2.99 -20.13
N LEU A 50 -0.50 -3.42 -18.92
CA LEU A 50 0.04 -4.77 -18.67
C LEU A 50 -1.05 -5.82 -18.51
N ASN A 51 -2.32 -5.43 -18.33
CA ASN A 51 -3.45 -6.30 -18.05
C ASN A 51 -3.28 -7.16 -16.79
N ILE A 52 -2.76 -6.56 -15.73
CA ILE A 52 -2.53 -7.22 -14.42
C ILE A 52 -3.18 -6.44 -13.29
N PRO A 53 -3.61 -7.10 -12.20
CA PRO A 53 -3.97 -6.42 -10.97
C PRO A 53 -2.73 -5.81 -10.33
N VAL A 54 -2.92 -4.66 -9.68
CA VAL A 54 -1.89 -3.95 -8.92
C VAL A 54 -2.46 -3.45 -7.60
N GLU A 55 -1.60 -3.12 -6.66
CA GLU A 55 -1.96 -2.36 -5.47
C GLU A 55 -1.57 -0.90 -5.69
N LEU A 56 -2.52 0.01 -5.44
CA LEU A 56 -2.29 1.45 -5.55
C LEU A 56 -2.30 2.04 -4.14
N HIS A 57 -1.23 2.69 -3.75
CA HIS A 57 -1.18 3.43 -2.49
C HIS A 57 -1.21 4.93 -2.80
N GLU A 58 -2.22 5.61 -2.31
CA GLU A 58 -2.38 7.06 -2.39
C GLU A 58 -1.89 7.70 -1.09
N PHE A 59 -0.96 8.63 -1.17
CA PHE A 59 -0.64 9.50 -0.05
C PHE A 59 -1.81 10.46 0.20
N PHE A 60 -2.52 10.28 1.30
CA PHE A 60 -3.69 11.09 1.63
C PHE A 60 -3.88 11.16 3.16
N PRO A 61 -3.02 11.91 3.87
CA PRO A 61 -3.13 12.08 5.31
C PRO A 61 -4.38 12.90 5.66
N GLN A 62 -5.43 12.23 6.11
CA GLN A 62 -6.73 12.83 6.41
C GLN A 62 -6.68 13.87 7.56
N SER A 63 -5.59 13.93 8.29
CA SER A 63 -5.32 14.97 9.28
C SER A 63 -4.80 16.29 8.66
N LEU A 64 -4.34 16.27 7.40
CA LEU A 64 -3.72 17.42 6.72
C LEU A 64 -4.47 17.83 5.46
N CYS A 65 -5.27 16.94 4.88
CA CYS A 65 -6.00 17.20 3.65
C CYS A 65 -7.38 16.53 3.63
N GLU A 66 -8.22 17.01 2.76
CA GLU A 66 -9.53 16.47 2.47
C GLU A 66 -9.73 16.32 0.95
N ARG A 67 -10.74 15.55 0.53
CA ARG A 67 -11.04 15.40 -0.88
C ARG A 67 -11.68 16.68 -1.42
N ALA A 68 -11.17 17.21 -2.53
CA ALA A 68 -11.71 18.39 -3.20
C ALA A 68 -13.07 18.08 -3.87
N GLU A 69 -13.75 19.11 -4.36
CA GLU A 69 -15.07 18.99 -4.99
C GLU A 69 -15.07 18.13 -6.25
N ASP A 70 -13.93 18.03 -6.96
CA ASP A 70 -13.75 17.14 -8.11
C ASP A 70 -13.70 15.64 -7.73
N GLN A 71 -13.76 15.33 -6.44
CA GLN A 71 -13.68 14.01 -5.83
C GLN A 71 -12.38 13.23 -6.16
N LYS A 72 -11.36 13.91 -6.66
CA LYS A 72 -10.07 13.29 -7.03
C LYS A 72 -8.89 13.98 -6.36
N SER A 73 -8.84 15.31 -6.39
CA SER A 73 -7.71 16.06 -5.89
C SER A 73 -7.67 16.13 -4.37
N ALA A 74 -6.48 16.10 -3.80
CA ALA A 74 -6.25 16.43 -2.41
C ALA A 74 -6.33 17.97 -2.26
N ARG A 75 -7.13 18.44 -1.30
CA ARG A 75 -7.17 19.83 -0.87
C ARG A 75 -6.55 19.92 0.51
N VAL A 76 -5.40 20.56 0.60
CA VAL A 76 -4.71 20.77 1.88
C VAL A 76 -5.53 21.68 2.78
N MET A 77 -5.66 21.32 4.06
CA MET A 77 -6.36 22.15 5.04
C MET A 77 -5.53 23.38 5.39
N GLY A 78 -6.18 24.53 5.55
CA GLY A 78 -5.49 25.79 5.84
C GLY A 78 -4.59 25.71 7.07
N GLY A 79 -3.35 26.14 6.93
CA GLY A 79 -2.31 26.05 7.96
C GLY A 79 -1.56 24.72 8.01
N SER A 80 -1.90 23.75 7.14
CA SER A 80 -1.23 22.44 7.07
C SER A 80 -0.31 22.31 5.86
N GLU A 81 -0.11 23.36 5.07
CA GLU A 81 0.58 23.32 3.78
C GLU A 81 2.02 22.82 3.94
N ILE A 82 2.78 23.39 4.88
CA ILE A 82 4.17 23.01 5.12
C ILE A 82 4.25 21.54 5.55
N ALA A 83 3.39 21.13 6.50
CA ALA A 83 3.38 19.75 6.99
C ALA A 83 2.98 18.76 5.90
N PHE A 84 2.03 19.12 5.05
CA PHE A 84 1.64 18.29 3.91
C PHE A 84 2.78 18.11 2.92
N ASP A 85 3.43 19.19 2.51
CA ASP A 85 4.54 19.18 1.56
C ASP A 85 5.75 18.38 2.08
N GLU A 86 6.10 18.56 3.36
CA GLU A 86 7.19 17.81 4.00
C GLU A 86 6.87 16.29 4.04
N ASN A 87 5.66 15.93 4.42
CA ASN A 87 5.26 14.52 4.47
C ASN A 87 5.12 13.90 3.08
N LEU A 88 4.63 14.65 2.09
CA LEU A 88 4.59 14.22 0.69
C LEU A 88 5.99 13.96 0.14
N ALA A 89 6.92 14.87 0.40
CA ALA A 89 8.33 14.71 0.01
C ALA A 89 8.96 13.49 0.69
N ALA A 90 8.68 13.27 1.98
CA ALA A 90 9.16 12.10 2.72
C ALA A 90 8.59 10.79 2.13
N PHE A 91 7.29 10.75 1.83
CA PHE A 91 6.63 9.61 1.18
C PHE A 91 7.28 9.28 -0.17
N LEU A 92 7.48 10.29 -1.03
CA LEU A 92 8.11 10.11 -2.34
C LEU A 92 9.56 9.63 -2.24
N ASN A 93 10.34 10.23 -1.33
CA ASN A 93 11.74 9.85 -1.14
C ASN A 93 11.86 8.42 -0.62
N HIS A 94 11.09 8.08 0.42
CA HIS A 94 11.07 6.73 0.96
C HIS A 94 10.63 5.69 -0.09
N SER A 95 9.58 5.98 -0.83
CA SER A 95 9.11 5.09 -1.91
C SER A 95 10.17 4.86 -2.98
N ARG A 96 10.92 5.91 -3.36
CA ARG A 96 12.03 5.78 -4.33
C ARG A 96 13.20 4.97 -3.78
N GLU A 97 13.52 5.11 -2.50
CA GLU A 97 14.55 4.30 -1.84
C GLU A 97 14.17 2.82 -1.81
N VAL A 98 12.93 2.52 -1.41
CA VAL A 98 12.42 1.14 -1.41
C VAL A 98 12.39 0.56 -2.83
N ALA A 99 11.95 1.33 -3.83
CA ALA A 99 11.90 0.88 -5.23
C ALA A 99 13.28 0.53 -5.83
N ARG A 100 14.36 1.05 -5.27
CA ARG A 100 15.74 0.71 -5.69
C ARG A 100 16.22 -0.61 -5.13
N ILE A 101 15.61 -1.08 -4.05
CA ILE A 101 15.95 -2.36 -3.43
C ILE A 101 15.26 -3.46 -4.22
N ARG A 102 16.02 -4.15 -5.05
CA ARG A 102 15.52 -5.23 -5.90
C ARG A 102 16.02 -6.59 -5.40
N GLU A 103 15.37 -7.66 -5.85
CA GLU A 103 15.78 -9.04 -5.58
C GLU A 103 15.59 -9.53 -4.13
N LEU A 104 14.82 -8.81 -3.31
CA LEU A 104 14.42 -9.26 -1.99
C LEU A 104 12.99 -9.80 -2.04
N SER A 105 12.83 -11.11 -1.99
CA SER A 105 11.52 -11.78 -2.09
C SER A 105 10.54 -11.44 -0.97
N ALA A 106 11.03 -10.89 0.15
CA ALA A 106 10.21 -10.48 1.28
C ALA A 106 9.80 -9.00 1.25
N ILE A 107 10.08 -8.28 0.15
CA ILE A 107 9.67 -6.89 -0.04
C ILE A 107 8.79 -6.81 -1.27
N VAL A 108 7.58 -6.24 -1.09
CA VAL A 108 6.67 -5.98 -2.20
C VAL A 108 7.32 -5.01 -3.18
N GLN A 109 7.38 -5.40 -4.45
CA GLN A 109 8.03 -4.60 -5.49
C GLN A 109 7.18 -3.39 -5.87
N ILE A 110 7.78 -2.21 -5.85
CA ILE A 110 7.17 -0.98 -6.38
C ILE A 110 7.49 -0.91 -7.88
N TYR A 111 6.44 -0.81 -8.69
CA TYR A 111 6.52 -0.76 -10.15
C TYR A 111 6.55 0.67 -10.69
N ASP A 112 5.83 1.59 -10.01
CA ASP A 112 5.70 2.98 -10.45
C ASP A 112 5.49 3.92 -9.26
N ILE A 113 5.93 5.18 -9.41
CA ILE A 113 5.77 6.26 -8.43
C ILE A 113 5.51 7.52 -9.22
N PHE A 114 4.38 8.19 -8.98
CA PHE A 114 4.01 9.39 -9.70
C PHE A 114 3.18 10.35 -8.84
N GLU A 115 3.13 11.60 -9.28
CA GLU A 115 2.31 12.66 -8.70
C GLU A 115 1.14 12.98 -9.63
N GLU A 116 -0.05 13.05 -9.09
CA GLU A 116 -1.30 13.43 -9.76
C GLU A 116 -2.32 13.85 -8.69
N ASN A 117 -3.35 14.63 -9.06
CA ASN A 117 -4.41 15.06 -8.15
C ASN A 117 -3.91 15.80 -6.90
N HIS A 118 -2.85 16.58 -6.99
CA HIS A 118 -2.17 17.27 -5.87
C HIS A 118 -1.74 16.33 -4.75
N THR A 119 -1.38 15.11 -5.07
CA THR A 119 -0.83 14.11 -4.16
C THR A 119 0.09 13.16 -4.92
N ALA A 120 0.54 12.08 -4.27
CA ALA A 120 1.40 11.07 -4.86
C ALA A 120 0.82 9.67 -4.72
N TYR A 121 1.24 8.81 -5.63
CA TYR A 121 0.84 7.41 -5.69
C TYR A 121 2.06 6.51 -5.85
N THR A 122 1.98 5.33 -5.23
CA THR A 122 2.84 4.20 -5.59
C THR A 122 2.00 3.09 -6.17
N VAL A 123 2.56 2.38 -7.14
CA VAL A 123 1.98 1.17 -7.73
C VAL A 123 2.87 0.01 -7.37
N SER A 124 2.32 -1.00 -6.76
CA SER A 124 3.08 -2.18 -6.36
C SER A 124 2.40 -3.46 -6.81
N GLU A 125 3.13 -4.54 -6.66
CA GLU A 125 2.64 -5.88 -6.93
C GLU A 125 1.36 -6.15 -6.13
N TRP A 126 0.35 -6.68 -6.83
CA TRP A 126 -0.82 -7.26 -6.20
C TRP A 126 -0.50 -8.69 -5.79
N ASP A 127 -0.73 -8.99 -4.53
CA ASP A 127 -0.68 -10.34 -4.03
C ASP A 127 -2.01 -10.78 -3.40
N ASP A 128 -2.28 -12.07 -3.44
CA ASP A 128 -3.42 -12.70 -2.76
C ASP A 128 -2.97 -13.27 -1.41
N SER A 129 -2.28 -12.45 -0.64
CA SER A 129 -1.74 -12.77 0.67
C SER A 129 -2.74 -12.51 1.79
N ILE A 130 -2.45 -13.10 2.94
CA ILE A 130 -3.13 -12.80 4.21
C ILE A 130 -2.16 -12.07 5.14
N THR A 131 -2.69 -11.28 6.06
CA THR A 131 -1.85 -10.62 7.08
C THR A 131 -1.35 -11.64 8.10
N LEU A 132 -0.18 -11.38 8.68
CA LEU A 132 0.34 -12.20 9.77
C LEU A 132 -0.65 -12.25 10.95
N ARG A 133 -1.34 -11.14 11.26
CA ARG A 133 -2.39 -11.11 12.28
C ARG A 133 -3.47 -12.15 12.00
N TYR A 134 -4.04 -12.12 10.80
CA TYR A 134 -5.09 -13.07 10.42
C TYR A 134 -4.60 -14.53 10.48
N PHE A 135 -3.36 -14.76 10.03
CA PHE A 135 -2.75 -16.10 10.09
C PHE A 135 -2.61 -16.58 11.54
N VAL A 136 -2.07 -15.77 12.45
CA VAL A 136 -1.90 -16.12 13.87
C VAL A 136 -3.25 -16.37 14.54
N GLU A 137 -4.24 -15.53 14.30
CA GLU A 137 -5.60 -15.71 14.84
C GLU A 137 -6.22 -17.05 14.40
N ARG A 138 -6.00 -17.45 13.15
CA ARG A 138 -6.46 -18.73 12.61
C ARG A 138 -5.67 -19.94 13.13
N SER A 139 -4.43 -19.74 13.54
CA SER A 139 -3.53 -20.75 14.12
C SER A 139 -3.72 -20.92 15.63
N GLY A 140 -4.78 -20.38 16.22
CA GLY A 140 -5.06 -20.50 17.65
C GLY A 140 -4.43 -19.41 18.52
N GLY A 141 -3.94 -18.32 17.93
CA GLY A 141 -3.43 -17.14 18.64
C GLY A 141 -1.94 -17.18 18.98
N ASN A 142 -1.24 -18.25 18.63
CA ASN A 142 0.20 -18.41 18.84
C ASN A 142 0.84 -19.14 17.66
N LEU A 143 2.15 -19.00 17.54
CA LEU A 143 2.98 -19.75 16.59
C LEU A 143 4.10 -20.44 17.36
N GLU A 144 4.30 -21.71 17.11
CA GLU A 144 5.47 -22.43 17.58
C GLU A 144 6.73 -21.94 16.87
N TRP A 145 7.89 -22.08 17.52
CA TRP A 145 9.16 -21.64 16.93
C TRP A 145 9.44 -22.23 15.53
N ASN A 146 9.10 -23.49 15.33
CA ASN A 146 9.29 -24.17 14.06
C ASN A 146 8.41 -23.60 12.93
N GLU A 147 7.26 -23.00 13.27
CA GLU A 147 6.37 -22.33 12.32
C GLU A 147 6.78 -20.87 12.12
N ALA A 148 7.14 -20.17 13.18
CA ALA A 148 7.54 -18.78 13.16
C ALA A 148 8.87 -18.55 12.40
N ARG A 149 9.86 -19.39 12.62
CA ARG A 149 11.20 -19.23 12.04
C ARG A 149 11.19 -19.11 10.51
N PRO A 150 10.57 -20.00 9.73
CA PRO A 150 10.56 -19.88 8.27
C PRO A 150 9.84 -18.64 7.78
N LEU A 151 8.84 -18.12 8.50
CA LEU A 151 8.12 -16.89 8.16
C LEU A 151 8.98 -15.64 8.40
N PHE A 152 9.73 -15.60 9.50
CA PHE A 152 10.47 -14.39 9.87
C PHE A 152 11.89 -14.32 9.30
N MET A 153 12.51 -15.43 8.94
CA MET A 153 13.89 -15.40 8.41
C MET A 153 14.02 -14.60 7.10
N PRO A 154 13.13 -14.73 6.11
CA PRO A 154 13.16 -13.88 4.92
C PRO A 154 12.98 -12.39 5.25
N VAL A 155 12.07 -12.06 6.18
CA VAL A 155 11.84 -10.68 6.63
C VAL A 155 13.09 -10.10 7.28
N LEU A 156 13.72 -10.84 8.19
CA LEU A 156 14.96 -10.40 8.86
C LEU A 156 16.11 -10.18 7.87
N SER A 157 16.23 -11.06 6.87
CA SER A 157 17.23 -10.91 5.81
C SER A 157 16.97 -9.66 4.96
N ALA A 158 15.70 -9.42 4.61
CA ALA A 158 15.30 -8.22 3.86
C ALA A 158 15.56 -6.94 4.66
N LEU A 159 15.21 -6.93 5.94
CA LEU A 159 15.50 -5.79 6.84
C LEU A 159 16.98 -5.52 6.98
N SER A 160 17.80 -6.57 7.10
CA SER A 160 19.26 -6.43 7.16
C SER A 160 19.81 -5.79 5.88
N ALA A 161 19.31 -6.18 4.72
CA ALA A 161 19.70 -5.60 3.43
C ALA A 161 19.24 -4.14 3.31
N MET A 162 18.00 -3.82 3.71
CA MET A 162 17.49 -2.45 3.74
C MET A 162 18.35 -1.55 4.64
N HIS A 163 18.62 -1.98 5.87
CA HIS A 163 19.45 -1.23 6.81
C HIS A 163 20.88 -1.01 6.28
N SER A 164 21.44 -2.00 5.60
CA SER A 164 22.76 -1.87 4.96
C SER A 164 22.75 -0.84 3.82
N ALA A 165 21.60 -0.63 3.18
CA ALA A 165 21.38 0.40 2.18
C ALA A 165 20.98 1.76 2.78
N GLY A 166 20.93 1.89 4.12
CA GLY A 166 20.53 3.12 4.81
C GLY A 166 19.01 3.37 4.83
N VAL A 167 18.21 2.36 4.46
CA VAL A 167 16.73 2.47 4.39
C VAL A 167 16.10 1.77 5.59
N SER A 168 15.20 2.44 6.27
CA SER A 168 14.40 1.88 7.37
C SER A 168 12.96 1.64 6.93
N HIS A 169 12.39 0.49 7.27
CA HIS A 169 11.01 0.15 6.89
C HIS A 169 9.94 0.99 7.60
N LEU A 170 10.18 1.37 8.85
CA LEU A 170 9.35 2.23 9.72
C LEU A 170 7.90 1.76 9.99
N GLY A 171 7.40 0.72 9.34
CA GLY A 171 6.00 0.30 9.45
C GLY A 171 5.80 -1.21 9.62
N ILE A 172 6.68 -1.90 10.36
CA ILE A 172 6.53 -3.34 10.60
C ILE A 172 5.49 -3.58 11.68
N SER A 173 4.46 -4.32 11.32
CA SER A 173 3.40 -4.74 12.24
C SER A 173 2.77 -6.06 11.76
N PRO A 174 2.01 -6.76 12.59
CA PRO A 174 1.28 -7.95 12.13
C PRO A 174 0.27 -7.68 11.01
N GLU A 175 -0.14 -6.44 10.81
CA GLU A 175 -1.02 -5.99 9.74
C GLU A 175 -0.31 -5.72 8.42
N THR A 176 0.98 -5.35 8.49
CA THR A 176 1.78 -5.01 7.30
C THR A 176 2.62 -6.18 6.82
N LEU A 177 2.93 -7.14 7.70
CA LEU A 177 3.54 -8.41 7.30
C LEU A 177 2.49 -9.29 6.64
N ARG A 178 2.81 -9.79 5.46
CA ARG A 178 1.92 -10.62 4.64
C ARG A 178 2.52 -11.99 4.42
N ILE A 179 1.67 -13.00 4.42
CA ILE A 179 2.03 -14.39 4.13
C ILE A 179 1.38 -14.75 2.81
N MET A 180 2.19 -15.06 1.83
CA MET A 180 1.74 -15.47 0.51
C MET A 180 1.19 -16.91 0.53
N LYS A 181 0.33 -17.26 -0.43
CA LYS A 181 -0.29 -18.60 -0.50
C LYS A 181 0.72 -19.75 -0.66
N ASP A 182 1.90 -19.45 -1.16
CA ASP A 182 3.00 -20.41 -1.26
C ASP A 182 3.82 -20.57 0.03
N GLY A 183 3.40 -19.91 1.13
CA GLY A 183 4.03 -19.99 2.44
C GLY A 183 5.31 -19.16 2.59
N LYS A 184 5.51 -18.20 1.71
CA LYS A 184 6.62 -17.23 1.81
C LYS A 184 6.17 -15.92 2.43
#